data_00bf6ed8766830d9c61261b7be96f5dd
#
_entry.id   00bf6ed8766830d9c61261b7be96f5dd
#
_cell.length_a   1.000
_cell.length_b   1.000
_cell.length_c   1.000
_cell.angle_alpha   90.00
_cell.angle_beta   90.00
_cell.angle_gamma   90.00
#
_symmetry.space_group_name_H-M   'P 1'
#
loop_
_entity.id
_entity.type
_entity.pdbx_description
1 polymer ?
#
loop_
_entity_poly.entity_id
_entity_poly.type
_entity_poly.pdbx_seq_one_letter_code
_entity_poly.pdbx_strand_id
1 'polypeptide(L)' 'MTAQFLKALTFAANKHRNQRRKDTVQTPYINHPIDVANILLYEAGVTDEAVLIWALL' A
#
# COMPACT_ATOMS: atom_id res chain seq x y z
N MET A 1 12.00 -8.30 0.43
CA MET A 1 10.62 -8.31 0.99
C MET A 1 10.56 -9.31 2.13
N THR A 2 10.07 -8.90 3.26
CA THR A 2 9.96 -9.79 4.41
C THR A 2 8.58 -10.43 4.50
N ALA A 3 8.48 -11.48 5.33
CA ALA A 3 7.19 -12.12 5.62
C ALA A 3 6.21 -11.14 6.27
N GLN A 4 6.70 -10.23 7.11
CA GLN A 4 5.86 -9.21 7.74
C GLN A 4 5.28 -8.26 6.73
N PHE A 5 6.07 -7.84 5.74
CA PHE A 5 5.59 -6.96 4.68
C PHE A 5 4.49 -7.66 3.87
N LEU A 6 4.71 -8.91 3.51
CA LEU A 6 3.72 -9.67 2.76
C LEU A 6 2.43 -9.88 3.54
N LYS A 7 2.53 -10.13 4.85
CA LYS A 7 1.35 -10.22 5.72
C LYS A 7 0.59 -8.90 5.75
N ALA A 8 1.29 -7.79 5.87
CA ALA A 8 0.67 -6.46 5.87
C ALA A 8 -0.04 -6.18 4.55
N LEU A 9 0.60 -6.52 3.44
CA LEU A 9 0.00 -6.35 2.12
C LEU A 9 -1.26 -7.19 1.97
N THR A 10 -1.23 -8.45 2.41
CA THR A 10 -2.40 -9.33 2.38
C THR A 10 -3.54 -8.77 3.23
N PHE A 11 -3.22 -8.30 4.43
CA PHE A 11 -4.19 -7.67 5.32
C PHE A 11 -4.81 -6.45 4.68
N ALA A 12 -3.98 -5.57 4.12
CA ALA A 12 -4.44 -4.35 3.49
C ALA A 12 -5.32 -4.64 2.26
N ALA A 13 -4.93 -5.61 1.45
CA ALA A 13 -5.72 -6.00 0.28
C ALA A 13 -7.10 -6.51 0.69
N ASN A 14 -7.18 -7.31 1.73
CA ASN A 14 -8.47 -7.80 2.25
C ASN A 14 -9.31 -6.68 2.85
N LYS A 15 -8.67 -5.80 3.63
CA LYS A 15 -9.36 -4.67 4.27
C LYS A 15 -9.98 -3.73 3.23
N HIS A 16 -9.27 -3.46 2.15
CA HIS A 16 -9.68 -2.49 1.14
C HIS A 16 -10.31 -3.11 -0.11
N ARG A 17 -10.56 -4.43 -0.11
CA ARG A 17 -10.95 -5.16 -1.33
C ARG A 17 -12.20 -4.60 -2.02
N ASN A 18 -13.14 -4.06 -1.26
CA ASN A 18 -14.39 -3.50 -1.78
C ASN A 18 -14.40 -1.98 -1.82
N GLN A 19 -13.27 -1.34 -1.47
CA GLN A 19 -13.17 0.11 -1.46
C GLN A 19 -12.64 0.59 -2.81
N ARG A 20 -13.24 1.67 -3.30
CA ARG A 20 -12.86 2.29 -4.58
C ARG A 20 -12.58 3.76 -4.35
N ARG A 21 -11.65 4.31 -5.12
CA ARG A 21 -11.39 5.74 -5.12
C ARG A 21 -12.52 6.46 -5.83
N LYS A 22 -12.72 7.73 -5.49
CA LYS A 22 -13.71 8.59 -6.13
C LYS A 22 -13.13 9.19 -7.41
N ASP A 23 -12.68 8.32 -8.31
CA ASP A 23 -12.22 8.72 -9.63
C ASP A 23 -13.18 8.16 -10.68
N THR A 24 -12.99 8.59 -11.94
CA THR A 24 -13.88 8.21 -13.04
C THR A 24 -13.89 6.71 -13.27
N VAL A 25 -12.76 6.04 -13.10
CA VAL A 25 -12.61 4.59 -13.36
C VAL A 25 -12.83 3.74 -12.13
N GLN A 26 -13.05 4.36 -10.96
CA GLN A 26 -13.27 3.67 -9.68
C GLN A 26 -12.16 2.67 -9.38
N THR A 27 -10.92 3.17 -9.42
CA THR A 27 -9.72 2.37 -9.13
C THR A 27 -9.81 1.72 -7.75
N PRO A 28 -9.44 0.45 -7.58
CA PRO A 28 -9.39 -0.17 -6.26
C PRO A 28 -8.56 0.66 -5.29
N TYR A 29 -9.09 0.88 -4.09
CA TYR A 29 -8.45 1.76 -3.12
C TYR A 29 -7.03 1.31 -2.77
N ILE A 30 -6.80 -0.01 -2.70
CA ILE A 30 -5.48 -0.55 -2.32
C ILE A 30 -4.35 -0.08 -3.24
N ASN A 31 -4.66 0.26 -4.49
CA ASN A 31 -3.65 0.78 -5.41
C ASN A 31 -3.03 2.07 -4.89
N HIS A 32 -3.78 2.90 -4.17
CA HIS A 32 -3.27 4.16 -3.65
C HIS A 32 -2.19 3.98 -2.57
N PRO A 33 -2.39 3.22 -1.48
CA PRO A 33 -1.33 2.97 -0.52
C PRO A 33 -0.13 2.22 -1.11
N ILE A 34 -0.35 1.35 -2.09
CA ILE A 34 0.77 0.71 -2.80
C ILE A 34 1.59 1.76 -3.54
N ASP A 35 0.94 2.68 -4.25
CA ASP A 35 1.63 3.76 -4.96
C ASP A 35 2.39 4.65 -3.98
N VAL A 36 1.81 4.98 -2.83
CA VAL A 36 2.49 5.77 -1.80
C VAL A 36 3.73 5.05 -1.30
N ALA A 37 3.63 3.74 -1.03
CA ALA A 37 4.78 2.96 -0.58
C ALA A 37 5.89 2.93 -1.64
N ASN A 38 5.53 2.82 -2.92
CA ASN A 38 6.48 2.89 -4.03
C ASN A 38 7.20 4.23 -4.08
N ILE A 39 6.48 5.32 -3.93
CA ILE A 39 7.06 6.67 -3.92
C ILE A 39 8.04 6.82 -2.75
N LEU A 40 7.65 6.37 -1.57
CA LEU A 40 8.51 6.44 -0.39
C LEU A 40 9.79 5.66 -0.60
N LEU A 41 9.71 4.47 -1.16
CA LEU A 41 10.88 3.61 -1.37
C LEU A 41 11.79 4.14 -2.47
N TYR A 42 11.22 4.42 -3.64
CA TYR A 42 12.04 4.68 -4.85
C TYR A 42 12.38 6.15 -5.05
N GLU A 43 11.53 7.07 -4.62
CA GLU A 43 11.75 8.50 -4.83
C GLU A 43 12.27 9.21 -3.58
N ALA A 44 11.74 8.88 -2.40
CA ALA A 44 12.16 9.50 -1.16
C ALA A 44 13.25 8.71 -0.43
N GLY A 45 13.62 7.52 -0.90
CA GLY A 45 14.69 6.72 -0.33
C GLY A 45 14.38 6.12 1.04
N VAL A 46 13.10 6.01 1.38
CA VAL A 46 12.68 5.39 2.66
C VAL A 46 12.84 3.89 2.55
N THR A 47 13.77 3.33 3.34
CA THR A 47 14.03 1.89 3.36
C THR A 47 13.52 1.20 4.62
N ASP A 48 13.02 1.96 5.58
CA ASP A 48 12.45 1.39 6.81
C ASP A 48 11.14 0.68 6.48
N GLU A 49 11.16 -0.64 6.59
CA GLU A 49 10.02 -1.48 6.24
C GLU A 49 8.81 -1.19 7.11
N ALA A 50 9.02 -0.82 8.39
CA ALA A 50 7.91 -0.47 9.27
C ALA A 50 7.13 0.74 8.74
N VAL A 51 7.82 1.73 8.17
CA VAL A 51 7.18 2.90 7.56
C VAL A 51 6.40 2.48 6.31
N LEU A 52 6.97 1.61 5.48
CA LEU A 52 6.30 1.13 4.27
C LEU A 52 5.06 0.30 4.62
N ILE A 53 5.14 -0.54 5.64
CA ILE A 53 3.99 -1.31 6.15
C ILE A 53 2.90 -0.36 6.63
N TRP A 54 3.28 0.67 7.39
CA TRP A 54 2.32 1.64 7.89
C TRP A 54 1.59 2.36 6.75
N ALA A 55 2.28 2.65 5.66
CA ALA A 55 1.67 3.28 4.49
C ALA A 55 0.59 2.40 3.84
N LEU A 56 0.75 1.06 3.91
CA LEU A 56 -0.24 0.13 3.38
C LEU A 56 -1.52 0.06 4.20
N LEU A 57 -1.40 0.27 5.50
CA LEU A 57 -2.52 0.12 6.43
C LEU A 57 -3.36 1.38 6.51
#